data_f976100edec8fefa8f3a45c20b02ee05
#
_entry.id   f976100edec8fefa8f3a45c20b02ee05
#
_cell.length_a   1.000
_cell.length_b   1.000
_cell.length_c   1.000
_cell.angle_alpha   90.00
_cell.angle_beta   90.00
_cell.angle_gamma   90.00
#
_symmetry.space_group_name_H-M   'P 1'
#
loop_
_entity.id
_entity.type
_entity.pdbx_description
1 polymer ?
#
loop_
_entity_poly.entity_id
_entity_poly.type
_entity_poly.pdbx_seq_one_letter_code
_entity_poly.pdbx_strand_id
1 'polypeptide(L)'
;MPFGGWIVINKSTGEWTVCETPIDDNEYRVKALASAEQNITAIENKTPFERCFKDIEETFRTKKTGNRVLGMACTFCPYKLPCWGSKLQLLPQQQSQGKNPKWVWYTEVNNPKKEETFE
;
A
#
# COMPACT_ATOMS: atom_id res chain seq x y z
N MET A 1 -3.31 18.22 -32.66
CA MET A 1 -3.11 16.78 -32.38
C MET A 1 -2.92 16.57 -30.90
N PRO A 2 -3.73 15.74 -30.29
CA PRO A 2 -3.64 15.60 -28.85
C PRO A 2 -2.52 14.63 -28.44
N PHE A 3 -1.38 15.17 -28.16
CA PHE A 3 -0.28 14.44 -27.53
C PHE A 3 -0.08 14.98 -26.12
N GLY A 4 -0.02 14.08 -25.18
CA GLY A 4 0.50 14.33 -23.86
C GLY A 4 1.87 13.70 -23.73
N GLY A 5 2.62 14.12 -22.75
CA GLY A 5 3.94 13.56 -22.56
C GLY A 5 4.46 13.75 -21.14
N TRP A 6 5.54 13.07 -20.86
CA TRP A 6 6.26 13.14 -19.61
C TRP A 6 7.68 13.60 -19.88
N ILE A 7 8.16 14.51 -19.06
CA ILE A 7 9.59 14.84 -19.02
C ILE A 7 10.18 14.10 -17.83
N VAL A 8 11.07 13.17 -18.13
CA VAL A 8 11.75 12.38 -17.10
C VAL A 8 13.17 12.88 -16.96
N ILE A 9 13.55 13.24 -15.75
CA ILE A 9 14.90 13.75 -15.44
C ILE A 9 15.62 12.73 -14.56
N ASN A 10 16.80 12.30 -14.99
CA ASN A 10 17.66 11.47 -14.17
C ASN A 10 18.41 12.35 -13.18
N LYS A 11 18.13 12.19 -11.89
CA LYS A 11 18.74 13.00 -10.83
C LYS A 11 20.26 12.87 -10.74
N SER A 12 20.79 11.71 -11.09
CA SER A 12 22.21 11.42 -10.96
C SER A 12 23.05 12.01 -12.09
N THR A 13 22.51 12.04 -13.30
CA THR A 13 23.25 12.47 -14.50
C THR A 13 22.81 13.82 -15.06
N GLY A 14 21.63 14.29 -14.68
CA GLY A 14 21.01 15.48 -15.26
C GLY A 14 20.44 15.28 -16.64
N GLU A 15 20.49 14.08 -17.17
CA GLU A 15 19.88 13.75 -18.46
C GLU A 15 18.37 13.84 -18.38
N TRP A 16 17.76 14.33 -19.45
CA TRP A 16 16.30 14.39 -19.54
C TRP A 16 15.82 13.75 -20.83
N THR A 17 14.63 13.16 -20.75
CA THR A 17 14.00 12.46 -21.86
C THR A 17 12.55 12.87 -21.93
N VAL A 18 12.05 13.11 -23.13
CA VAL A 18 10.64 13.36 -23.38
C VAL A 18 10.00 12.05 -23.84
N CYS A 19 8.99 11.59 -23.08
CA CYS A 19 8.18 10.43 -23.45
C CYS A 19 6.83 10.93 -23.94
N GLU A 20 6.55 10.79 -25.22
CA GLU A 20 5.29 11.17 -25.81
C GLU A 20 4.32 9.99 -25.79
N THR A 21 3.09 10.28 -25.38
CA THR A 21 1.99 9.31 -25.44
C THR A 21 0.80 9.93 -26.17
N PRO A 22 0.12 9.17 -27.06
CA PRO A 22 -1.12 9.67 -27.65
C PRO A 22 -2.20 9.82 -26.57
N ILE A 23 -2.92 10.94 -26.60
CA ILE A 23 -4.03 11.20 -25.66
C ILE A 23 -5.32 10.46 -26.05
N ASP A 24 -5.35 9.84 -27.22
CA ASP A 24 -6.53 9.16 -27.75
C ASP A 24 -6.79 7.77 -27.17
N ASP A 25 -6.18 7.41 -26.05
CA ASP A 25 -6.51 6.16 -25.39
C ASP A 25 -7.82 6.31 -24.60
N ASN A 26 -8.93 6.23 -25.34
CA ASN A 26 -10.27 6.44 -24.80
C ASN A 26 -10.59 5.49 -23.63
N GLU A 27 -10.04 4.29 -23.63
CA GLU A 27 -10.30 3.32 -22.59
C GLU A 27 -9.78 3.79 -21.22
N TYR A 28 -8.52 4.20 -21.13
CA TYR A 28 -7.95 4.73 -19.89
C TYR A 28 -8.59 6.04 -19.46
N ARG A 29 -8.88 6.89 -20.41
CA ARG A 29 -9.52 8.17 -20.16
C ARG A 29 -10.92 8.00 -19.56
N VAL A 30 -11.73 7.12 -20.14
CA VAL A 30 -13.07 6.82 -19.65
C VAL A 30 -13.02 6.22 -18.24
N LYS A 31 -12.12 5.28 -17.99
CA LYS A 31 -11.94 4.69 -16.66
C LYS A 31 -11.50 5.72 -15.63
N ALA A 32 -10.57 6.61 -15.98
CA ALA A 32 -10.09 7.65 -15.09
C ALA A 32 -11.20 8.63 -14.71
N LEU A 33 -12.00 9.08 -15.70
CA LEU A 33 -13.13 9.98 -15.47
C LEU A 33 -14.22 9.32 -14.63
N ALA A 34 -14.55 8.05 -14.88
CA ALA A 34 -15.52 7.31 -14.09
C ALA A 34 -15.07 7.15 -12.62
N SER A 35 -13.82 6.86 -12.40
CA SER A 35 -13.24 6.78 -11.06
C SER A 35 -13.29 8.12 -10.32
N ALA A 36 -12.97 9.21 -11.00
CA ALA A 36 -13.04 10.55 -10.43
C ALA A 36 -14.49 10.92 -10.06
N GLU A 37 -15.45 10.65 -10.92
CA GLU A 37 -16.88 10.89 -10.64
C GLU A 37 -17.37 10.08 -9.45
N GLN A 38 -17.01 8.82 -9.36
CA GLN A 38 -17.35 7.98 -8.21
C GLN A 38 -16.78 8.53 -6.90
N ASN A 39 -15.55 8.99 -6.91
CA ASN A 39 -14.92 9.57 -5.74
C ASN A 39 -15.61 10.87 -5.30
N ILE A 40 -15.92 11.74 -6.23
CA ILE A 40 -16.63 13.00 -5.96
C ILE A 40 -18.02 12.70 -5.38
N THR A 41 -18.75 11.79 -5.98
CA THR A 41 -20.10 11.40 -5.53
C THR A 41 -20.03 10.80 -4.13
N ALA A 42 -19.05 9.97 -3.83
CA ALA A 42 -18.85 9.38 -2.51
C ALA A 42 -18.56 10.46 -1.45
N ILE A 43 -17.77 11.46 -1.78
CA ILE A 43 -17.46 12.58 -0.88
C ILE A 43 -18.71 13.41 -0.62
N GLU A 44 -19.46 13.78 -1.67
CA GLU A 44 -20.69 14.59 -1.54
C GLU A 44 -21.77 13.89 -0.72
N ASN A 45 -21.95 12.59 -0.93
CA ASN A 45 -22.93 11.78 -0.23
C ASN A 45 -22.47 11.24 1.12
N LYS A 46 -21.23 11.52 1.51
CA LYS A 46 -20.59 10.98 2.74
C LYS A 46 -20.66 9.45 2.82
N THR A 47 -20.54 8.80 1.68
CA THR A 47 -20.53 7.35 1.57
C THR A 47 -19.26 6.79 2.22
N PRO A 48 -19.34 5.69 3.02
CA PRO A 48 -18.13 5.06 3.54
C PRO A 48 -17.19 4.61 2.45
N PHE A 49 -15.90 4.90 2.61
CA PHE A 49 -14.89 4.50 1.64
C PHE A 49 -14.59 3.01 1.75
N GLU A 50 -14.50 2.34 0.60
CA GLU A 50 -13.94 1.01 0.54
C GLU A 50 -12.41 1.10 0.56
N ARG A 51 -11.77 0.09 1.15
CA ARG A 51 -10.32 0.01 1.16
C ARG A 51 -9.79 -0.20 -0.26
N CYS A 52 -8.75 0.54 -0.63
CA CYS A 52 -8.12 0.41 -1.95
C CYS A 52 -7.40 -0.93 -2.12
N PHE A 53 -6.84 -1.44 -1.03
CA PHE A 53 -6.02 -2.66 -1.04
C PHE A 53 -6.38 -3.55 0.14
N LYS A 54 -6.21 -4.85 -0.07
CA LYS A 54 -6.36 -5.86 0.98
C LYS A 54 -5.03 -6.02 1.71
N ASP A 55 -5.08 -6.58 2.91
CA ASP A 55 -3.90 -7.06 3.59
C ASP A 55 -3.30 -8.27 2.87
N ILE A 56 -2.06 -8.56 3.17
CA ILE A 56 -1.33 -9.68 2.58
C ILE A 56 -0.88 -10.67 3.65
N GLU A 57 -0.59 -11.89 3.23
CA GLU A 57 0.01 -12.88 4.12
C GLU A 57 1.47 -12.51 4.41
N GLU A 58 1.85 -12.57 5.67
CA GLU A 58 3.24 -12.36 6.06
C GLU A 58 4.09 -13.57 5.66
N THR A 59 5.24 -13.28 5.05
CA THR A 59 6.27 -14.29 4.78
C THR A 59 7.53 -13.93 5.53
N PHE A 60 8.17 -14.93 6.13
CA PHE A 60 9.45 -14.78 6.78
C PHE A 60 10.39 -15.89 6.30
N ARG A 61 11.54 -15.51 5.76
CA ARG A 61 12.50 -16.44 5.14
C ARG A 61 11.81 -17.39 4.15
N THR A 62 11.02 -16.84 3.25
CA THR A 62 10.26 -17.53 2.20
C THR A 62 9.13 -18.44 2.68
N LYS A 63 8.87 -18.53 3.99
CA LYS A 63 7.78 -19.31 4.56
C LYS A 63 6.64 -18.42 5.03
N LYS A 64 5.40 -18.85 4.82
CA LYS A 64 4.23 -18.16 5.34
C LYS A 64 4.14 -18.34 6.85
N THR A 65 3.93 -17.25 7.57
CA THR A 65 3.88 -17.27 9.05
C THR A 65 2.48 -17.53 9.61
N GLY A 66 1.44 -17.34 8.80
CA GLY A 66 0.05 -17.38 9.23
C GLY A 66 -0.49 -16.05 9.73
N ASN A 67 0.36 -15.05 9.87
CA ASN A 67 -0.04 -13.69 10.20
C ASN A 67 -0.38 -12.89 8.94
N ARG A 68 -1.15 -11.84 9.11
CA ARG A 68 -1.48 -10.93 8.02
C ARG A 68 -0.96 -9.53 8.32
N VAL A 69 -0.42 -8.90 7.31
CA VAL A 69 0.23 -7.59 7.42
C VAL A 69 -0.31 -6.65 6.34
N LEU A 70 -0.08 -5.35 6.53
CA LEU A 70 -0.38 -4.38 5.48
C LEU A 70 0.54 -4.58 4.28
N GLY A 71 -0.01 -4.44 3.07
CA GLY A 71 0.79 -4.34 1.86
C GLY A 71 1.62 -3.06 1.85
N MET A 72 2.60 -3.01 0.94
CA MET A 72 3.53 -1.87 0.86
C MET A 72 2.81 -0.54 0.66
N ALA A 73 1.81 -0.50 -0.21
CA ALA A 73 1.03 0.72 -0.47
C ALA A 73 0.34 1.24 0.78
N CYS A 74 -0.24 0.36 1.60
CA CYS A 74 -0.91 0.74 2.84
C CYS A 74 0.07 1.09 3.96
N THR A 75 1.25 0.48 3.99
CA THR A 75 2.27 0.76 5.00
C THR A 75 2.70 2.23 4.98
N PHE A 76 2.81 2.82 3.81
CA PHE A 76 3.20 4.21 3.63
C PHE A 76 2.00 5.17 3.51
N CYS A 77 0.78 4.66 3.63
CA CYS A 77 -0.42 5.49 3.51
C CYS A 77 -0.67 6.29 4.81
N PRO A 78 -0.89 7.62 4.72
CA PRO A 78 -1.18 8.42 5.91
C PRO A 78 -2.54 8.12 6.53
N TYR A 79 -3.43 7.45 5.80
CA TYR A 79 -4.79 7.12 6.26
C TYR A 79 -4.92 5.69 6.78
N LYS A 80 -3.81 4.99 6.99
CA LYS A 80 -3.84 3.58 7.41
C LYS A 80 -4.56 3.36 8.75
N LEU A 81 -4.37 4.24 9.71
CA LEU A 81 -5.02 4.13 11.01
C LEU A 81 -6.53 4.30 10.94
N PRO A 82 -7.08 5.37 10.33
CA PRO A 82 -8.52 5.49 10.16
C PRO A 82 -9.12 4.37 9.29
N CYS A 83 -8.39 3.91 8.28
CA CYS A 83 -8.87 2.89 7.34
C CYS A 83 -8.98 1.51 7.99
N TRP A 84 -8.00 1.12 8.79
CA TRP A 84 -7.93 -0.22 9.40
C TRP A 84 -8.42 -0.27 10.84
N GLY A 85 -8.44 0.87 11.52
CA GLY A 85 -8.95 1.02 12.87
C GLY A 85 -8.16 0.23 13.92
N SER A 86 -8.86 -0.30 14.91
CA SER A 86 -8.27 -1.02 16.05
C SER A 86 -7.62 -2.37 15.69
N LYS A 87 -7.86 -2.88 14.49
CA LYS A 87 -7.24 -4.13 14.04
C LYS A 87 -5.76 -3.97 13.72
N LEU A 88 -5.32 -2.75 13.44
CA LEU A 88 -3.95 -2.48 13.03
C LEU A 88 -3.05 -2.33 14.26
N GLN A 89 -1.99 -3.13 14.31
CA GLN A 89 -1.02 -3.12 15.40
C GLN A 89 0.40 -3.00 14.84
N LEU A 90 1.18 -2.11 15.40
CA LEU A 90 2.60 -2.01 15.08
C LEU A 90 3.40 -2.86 16.08
N LEU A 91 3.91 -3.97 15.61
CA LEU A 91 4.64 -4.93 16.43
C LEU A 91 5.99 -5.28 15.80
N PRO A 92 6.98 -5.68 16.59
CA PRO A 92 8.19 -6.26 16.02
C PRO A 92 7.84 -7.54 15.25
N GLN A 93 8.63 -7.83 14.23
CA GLN A 93 8.44 -9.03 13.40
C GLN A 93 8.38 -10.28 14.28
N GLN A 94 7.22 -10.97 14.26
CA GLN A 94 6.89 -11.99 15.25
C GLN A 94 7.73 -13.28 15.14
N GLN A 95 8.33 -13.51 13.97
CA GLN A 95 9.16 -14.70 13.75
C GLN A 95 10.66 -14.42 13.92
N SER A 96 11.04 -13.16 14.10
CA SER A 96 12.45 -12.80 14.25
C SER A 96 12.99 -13.13 15.63
N GLN A 97 14.16 -13.73 15.66
CA GLN A 97 14.92 -14.02 16.87
C GLN A 97 16.01 -12.96 17.15
N GLY A 98 16.13 -11.97 16.28
CA GLY A 98 17.12 -10.91 16.38
C GLY A 98 16.85 -9.93 17.52
N LYS A 99 17.90 -9.27 18.00
CA LYS A 99 17.80 -8.24 19.05
C LYS A 99 17.06 -6.98 18.58
N ASN A 100 17.17 -6.66 17.30
CA ASN A 100 16.54 -5.48 16.70
C ASN A 100 15.65 -5.92 15.53
N PRO A 101 14.47 -6.50 15.82
CA PRO A 101 13.57 -6.92 14.77
C PRO A 101 12.98 -5.72 14.05
N LYS A 102 12.65 -5.91 12.78
CA LYS A 102 11.95 -4.91 11.99
C LYS A 102 10.54 -4.74 12.53
N TRP A 103 10.07 -3.49 12.62
CA TRP A 103 8.70 -3.19 12.99
C TRP A 103 7.77 -3.40 11.81
N VAL A 104 6.65 -4.09 12.04
CA VAL A 104 5.69 -4.48 11.01
C VAL A 104 4.27 -4.10 11.45
N TRP A 105 3.49 -3.62 10.51
CA TRP A 105 2.07 -3.33 10.72
C TRP A 105 1.26 -4.61 10.50
N TYR A 106 0.76 -5.18 11.58
CA TYR A 106 -0.06 -6.41 11.56
C TYR A 106 -1.55 -6.06 11.53
N THR A 107 -2.28 -6.75 10.67
CA THR A 107 -3.75 -6.70 10.65
C THR A 107 -4.35 -7.89 11.40
N GLU A 108 -3.65 -9.02 11.42
CA GLU A 108 -4.06 -10.22 12.13
C GLU A 108 -2.83 -11.00 12.57
N VAL A 109 -2.77 -11.35 13.85
CA VAL A 109 -1.66 -12.13 14.41
C VAL A 109 -2.21 -13.47 14.90
N ASN A 110 -2.04 -14.50 14.07
CA ASN A 110 -2.41 -15.87 14.40
C ASN A 110 -1.24 -16.69 14.95
N ASN A 111 -0.03 -16.25 14.68
CA ASN A 111 1.19 -16.91 15.12
C ASN A 111 2.10 -15.87 15.83
N PRO A 112 1.81 -15.56 17.10
CA PRO A 112 2.57 -14.56 17.83
C PRO A 112 3.97 -15.06 18.19
N LYS A 113 4.84 -14.11 18.50
CA LYS A 113 6.18 -14.43 18.99
C LYS A 113 6.09 -15.22 20.30
N LYS A 114 6.75 -16.35 20.33
CA LYS A 114 6.87 -17.14 21.55
C LYS A 114 7.76 -16.37 22.52
N GLU A 115 7.20 -16.01 23.66
CA GLU A 115 7.99 -15.49 24.75
C GLU A 115 8.86 -16.62 25.29
N GLU A 116 10.17 -16.41 25.28
CA GLU A 116 11.05 -17.30 26.02
C GLU A 116 10.87 -16.99 27.51
N THR A 117 10.19 -17.90 28.20
CA THR A 117 10.16 -17.86 29.66
C THR A 117 11.50 -18.34 30.16
N PHE A 118 12.28 -17.39 30.63
CA PHE A 118 13.46 -17.76 31.44
C PHE A 118 12.95 -18.10 32.83
N GLU A 119 13.05 -19.39 33.15
CA GLU A 119 12.94 -19.81 34.53
C GLU A 119 14.31 -19.67 35.18
#